data_b5559c56c2bdadb2b8d8d0facb04c8f5
#
_entry.id   b5559c56c2bdadb2b8d8d0facb04c8f5
#
_cell.length_a   1.000
_cell.length_b   1.000
_cell.length_c   1.000
_cell.angle_alpha   90.00
_cell.angle_beta   90.00
_cell.angle_gamma   90.00
#
_symmetry.space_group_name_H-M   'P 1'
#
loop_
_entity.id
_entity.type
_entity.pdbx_description
1 polymer ?
#
loop_
_entity_poly.entity_id
_entity_poly.type
_entity_poly.pdbx_seq_one_letter_code
_entity_poly.pdbx_strand_id
1 'polypeptide(L)'
;MSHVPPTGAERSHRAVLPLAAAFAALEGYDLACYGVTVPSLLADRSLGADKAAAGTVGALVAVGMLVGAAVCAATIRRYGSRRLLLAGATLFSVAMLVCAAAPSFALFGAARFVVGVGLGIVLPTVTAYVADLSAPGRRARDVGLMMSGYAAGALLAPLLGAAILGGASWHWTYVIGGVPALVLVPLAIRLLPESPVHTADGASERGALLGLRPLLAPGVRGATLLFWVVSFCGLLLVFGISTWLPTIMQAAGYSLGSSLLQTAAMWVGAGLGMVAGGRVADRIGIKPVVTVAFLAGAAALVVMSLRPPLVLLFALMFVAGLGFIGSQVLTNAFIVGHYPAELRGRAIGWALSVGRLGAIAGPLLGAAILSSGLGVAWNFYLFAVPGLLGAALAAAVPTIAARREPRIGDAVPDDGSRRPEAIA
;
A
#
# COMPACT_ATOMS: atom_id res chain seq x y z
N MET A 1 -4.73 2.14 -44.51
CA MET A 1 -4.64 1.55 -43.15
C MET A 1 -6.04 1.17 -42.73
N SER A 2 -6.39 -0.12 -42.88
CA SER A 2 -7.71 -0.66 -42.55
C SER A 2 -7.89 -0.68 -41.02
N HIS A 3 -8.84 0.08 -40.50
CA HIS A 3 -9.27 0.06 -39.12
C HIS A 3 -9.96 -1.26 -38.82
N VAL A 4 -9.21 -2.26 -38.34
CA VAL A 4 -9.81 -3.50 -37.79
C VAL A 4 -10.47 -3.09 -36.47
N PRO A 5 -11.79 -3.29 -36.31
CA PRO A 5 -12.46 -2.98 -35.05
C PRO A 5 -11.86 -3.83 -33.92
N PRO A 6 -11.64 -3.24 -32.71
CA PRO A 6 -11.04 -3.97 -31.61
C PRO A 6 -11.89 -5.20 -31.25
N THR A 7 -11.23 -6.33 -31.04
CA THR A 7 -11.86 -7.59 -30.63
C THR A 7 -12.58 -7.39 -29.27
N GLY A 8 -13.57 -8.20 -28.96
CA GLY A 8 -14.33 -8.12 -27.70
C GLY A 8 -13.42 -8.13 -26.46
N ALA A 9 -12.30 -8.84 -26.52
CA ALA A 9 -11.29 -8.87 -25.47
C ALA A 9 -10.54 -7.52 -25.31
N GLU A 10 -10.23 -6.81 -26.41
CA GLU A 10 -9.60 -5.50 -26.36
C GLU A 10 -10.55 -4.39 -25.86
N ARG A 11 -11.83 -4.47 -26.19
CA ARG A 11 -12.85 -3.56 -25.63
C ARG A 11 -13.03 -3.75 -24.15
N SER A 12 -13.02 -5.01 -23.68
CA SER A 12 -13.09 -5.35 -22.27
C SER A 12 -11.88 -4.79 -21.50
N HIS A 13 -10.66 -4.97 -21.99
CA HIS A 13 -9.44 -4.47 -21.36
C HIS A 13 -9.41 -2.92 -21.24
N ARG A 14 -9.93 -2.22 -22.25
CA ARG A 14 -9.98 -0.74 -22.24
C ARG A 14 -10.90 -0.17 -21.15
N ALA A 15 -11.95 -0.90 -20.76
CA ALA A 15 -12.86 -0.48 -19.69
C ALA A 15 -12.39 -0.94 -18.29
N VAL A 16 -11.73 -2.11 -18.22
CA VAL A 16 -11.30 -2.72 -16.95
C VAL A 16 -10.24 -1.90 -16.24
N LEU A 17 -9.21 -1.43 -16.96
CA LEU A 17 -8.07 -0.75 -16.33
C LEU A 17 -8.44 0.60 -15.68
N PRO A 18 -9.20 1.51 -16.34
CA PRO A 18 -9.67 2.74 -15.69
C PRO A 18 -10.57 2.46 -14.47
N LEU A 19 -11.44 1.45 -14.56
CA LEU A 19 -12.32 1.09 -13.45
C LEU A 19 -11.53 0.50 -12.28
N ALA A 20 -10.54 -0.34 -12.54
CA ALA A 20 -9.63 -0.86 -11.54
C ALA A 20 -8.81 0.25 -10.87
N ALA A 21 -8.34 1.22 -11.65
CA ALA A 21 -7.66 2.41 -11.13
C ALA A 21 -8.58 3.27 -10.26
N ALA A 22 -9.88 3.37 -10.62
CA ALA A 22 -10.86 4.08 -9.79
C ALA A 22 -11.10 3.37 -8.45
N PHE A 23 -11.18 2.04 -8.40
CA PHE A 23 -11.25 1.30 -7.13
C PHE A 23 -9.97 1.48 -6.29
N ALA A 24 -8.81 1.45 -6.92
CA ALA A 24 -7.55 1.74 -6.23
C ALA A 24 -7.51 3.18 -5.71
N ALA A 25 -8.09 4.16 -6.45
CA ALA A 25 -8.18 5.54 -6.02
C ALA A 25 -9.05 5.71 -4.77
N LEU A 26 -10.15 4.97 -4.65
CA LEU A 26 -10.98 4.99 -3.44
C LEU A 26 -10.23 4.49 -2.21
N GLU A 27 -9.40 3.47 -2.35
CA GLU A 27 -8.57 2.98 -1.24
C GLU A 27 -7.50 4.00 -0.85
N GLY A 28 -6.79 4.57 -1.85
CA GLY A 28 -5.82 5.64 -1.58
C GLY A 28 -6.46 6.85 -0.90
N TYR A 29 -7.65 7.25 -1.36
CA TYR A 29 -8.43 8.32 -0.75
C TYR A 29 -8.73 8.02 0.72
N ASP A 30 -9.23 6.82 1.04
CA ASP A 30 -9.58 6.45 2.41
C ASP A 30 -8.36 6.47 3.34
N LEU A 31 -7.23 5.94 2.90
CA LEU A 31 -5.99 5.93 3.69
C LEU A 31 -5.60 7.35 4.13
N ALA A 32 -5.69 8.32 3.22
CA ALA A 32 -5.37 9.72 3.52
C ALA A 32 -6.52 10.46 4.23
N CYS A 33 -7.78 10.14 3.90
CA CYS A 33 -8.98 10.81 4.40
C CYS A 33 -9.06 10.82 5.92
N TYR A 34 -8.75 9.71 6.57
CA TYR A 34 -8.77 9.64 8.03
C TYR A 34 -7.82 10.65 8.66
N GLY A 35 -6.55 10.66 8.24
CA GLY A 35 -5.58 11.64 8.77
C GLY A 35 -5.96 13.09 8.49
N VAL A 36 -6.55 13.36 7.32
CA VAL A 36 -7.09 14.69 6.95
C VAL A 36 -8.18 15.15 7.91
N THR A 37 -9.02 14.22 8.38
CA THR A 37 -10.18 14.53 9.24
C THR A 37 -9.90 14.46 10.73
N VAL A 38 -8.84 13.78 11.18
CA VAL A 38 -8.49 13.64 12.61
C VAL A 38 -8.50 14.99 13.36
N PRO A 39 -7.91 16.10 12.84
CA PRO A 39 -7.99 17.38 13.55
C PRO A 39 -9.41 17.86 13.78
N SER A 40 -10.29 17.71 12.79
CA SER A 40 -11.70 18.11 12.89
C SER A 40 -12.51 17.18 13.81
N LEU A 41 -12.22 15.86 13.78
CA LEU A 41 -12.83 14.87 14.67
C LEU A 41 -12.47 15.13 16.14
N LEU A 42 -11.21 15.51 16.42
CA LEU A 42 -10.77 15.87 17.77
C LEU A 42 -11.33 17.21 18.25
N ALA A 43 -11.67 18.14 17.34
CA ALA A 43 -12.28 19.41 17.64
C ALA A 43 -13.81 19.29 17.86
N ASP A 44 -14.43 18.22 17.37
CA ASP A 44 -15.87 17.98 17.49
C ASP A 44 -16.22 17.44 18.87
N ARG A 45 -16.72 18.34 19.72
CA ARG A 45 -17.09 18.01 21.11
C ARG A 45 -18.25 17.00 21.20
N SER A 46 -19.09 16.89 20.16
CA SER A 46 -20.21 15.97 20.15
C SER A 46 -19.78 14.50 20.11
N LEU A 47 -18.60 14.23 19.52
CA LEU A 47 -18.03 12.90 19.43
C LEU A 47 -17.26 12.48 20.70
N GLY A 48 -16.79 13.44 21.50
CA GLY A 48 -16.00 13.17 22.70
C GLY A 48 -14.68 12.41 22.44
N ALA A 49 -14.12 12.58 21.23
CA ALA A 49 -12.91 11.89 20.82
C ALA A 49 -11.67 12.51 21.45
N ASP A 50 -10.76 11.66 21.97
CA ASP A 50 -9.42 12.04 22.36
C ASP A 50 -8.35 11.46 21.40
N LYS A 51 -7.09 11.81 21.60
CA LYS A 51 -5.99 11.35 20.77
C LYS A 51 -5.80 9.83 20.86
N ALA A 52 -6.03 9.23 22.01
CA ALA A 52 -5.89 7.78 22.22
C ALA A 52 -6.99 7.03 21.45
N ALA A 53 -8.23 7.48 21.54
CA ALA A 53 -9.33 6.93 20.76
C ALA A 53 -9.10 7.10 19.25
N ALA A 54 -8.61 8.26 18.80
CA ALA A 54 -8.29 8.48 17.39
C ALA A 54 -7.17 7.55 16.90
N GLY A 55 -6.13 7.32 17.69
CA GLY A 55 -5.09 6.33 17.36
C GLY A 55 -5.64 4.92 17.25
N THR A 56 -6.52 4.53 18.17
CA THR A 56 -7.21 3.23 18.17
C THR A 56 -8.06 3.07 16.91
N VAL A 57 -8.83 4.06 16.52
CA VAL A 57 -9.65 4.04 15.30
C VAL A 57 -8.76 3.94 14.04
N GLY A 58 -7.63 4.64 14.00
CA GLY A 58 -6.64 4.49 12.92
C GLY A 58 -6.08 3.06 12.82
N ALA A 59 -5.81 2.42 13.97
CA ALA A 59 -5.39 1.02 14.04
C ALA A 59 -6.49 0.03 13.62
N LEU A 60 -7.75 0.30 13.97
CA LEU A 60 -8.89 -0.56 13.63
C LEU A 60 -9.06 -0.76 12.13
N VAL A 61 -8.77 0.25 11.30
CA VAL A 61 -8.78 0.10 9.84
C VAL A 61 -7.76 -0.95 9.40
N ALA A 62 -6.52 -0.89 9.93
CA ALA A 62 -5.48 -1.85 9.58
C ALA A 62 -5.83 -3.28 10.06
N VAL A 63 -6.45 -3.41 11.23
CA VAL A 63 -6.99 -4.70 11.71
C VAL A 63 -8.09 -5.20 10.77
N GLY A 64 -9.02 -4.32 10.38
CA GLY A 64 -10.08 -4.64 9.41
C GLY A 64 -9.49 -5.11 8.07
N MET A 65 -8.46 -4.43 7.56
CA MET A 65 -7.77 -4.84 6.32
C MET A 65 -7.12 -6.22 6.45
N LEU A 66 -6.58 -6.57 7.62
CA LEU A 66 -6.04 -7.91 7.88
C LEU A 66 -7.14 -8.97 7.80
N VAL A 67 -8.28 -8.73 8.45
CA VAL A 67 -9.45 -9.62 8.41
C VAL A 67 -9.99 -9.74 6.98
N GLY A 68 -10.14 -8.62 6.27
CA GLY A 68 -10.60 -8.58 4.89
C GLY A 68 -9.69 -9.36 3.93
N ALA A 69 -8.37 -9.22 4.06
CA ALA A 69 -7.40 -9.97 3.28
C ALA A 69 -7.48 -11.48 3.56
N ALA A 70 -7.67 -11.88 4.82
CA ALA A 70 -7.86 -13.27 5.19
C ALA A 70 -9.17 -13.85 4.60
N VAL A 71 -10.27 -13.10 4.66
CA VAL A 71 -11.55 -13.46 4.02
C VAL A 71 -11.38 -13.58 2.51
N CYS A 72 -10.71 -12.62 1.87
CA CYS A 72 -10.40 -12.66 0.45
C CYS A 72 -9.64 -13.94 0.09
N ALA A 73 -8.54 -14.22 0.77
CA ALA A 73 -7.71 -15.41 0.53
C ALA A 73 -8.49 -16.72 0.73
N ALA A 74 -9.44 -16.75 1.67
CA ALA A 74 -10.27 -17.91 1.93
C ALA A 74 -11.35 -18.14 0.87
N THR A 75 -11.86 -17.08 0.25
CA THR A 75 -13.11 -17.11 -0.52
C THR A 75 -12.96 -16.83 -2.02
N ILE A 76 -11.83 -16.22 -2.44
CA ILE A 76 -11.61 -15.78 -3.83
C ILE A 76 -11.74 -16.93 -4.85
N ARG A 77 -11.34 -18.14 -4.50
CA ARG A 77 -11.43 -19.33 -5.38
C ARG A 77 -12.87 -19.81 -5.56
N ARG A 78 -13.70 -19.65 -4.51
CA ARG A 78 -15.10 -20.09 -4.53
C ARG A 78 -16.01 -19.10 -5.26
N TYR A 79 -15.78 -17.80 -5.05
CA TYR A 79 -16.68 -16.76 -5.55
C TYR A 79 -16.12 -15.98 -6.74
N GLY A 80 -14.81 -16.10 -7.03
CA GLY A 80 -14.10 -15.36 -8.08
C GLY A 80 -13.79 -13.90 -7.70
N SER A 81 -12.80 -13.33 -8.39
CA SER A 81 -12.29 -11.97 -8.09
C SER A 81 -13.35 -10.89 -8.29
N ARG A 82 -14.19 -10.99 -9.35
CA ARG A 82 -15.22 -9.99 -9.64
C ARG A 82 -16.25 -9.87 -8.52
N ARG A 83 -16.83 -10.99 -8.05
CA ARG A 83 -17.86 -10.96 -6.99
C ARG A 83 -17.31 -10.44 -5.67
N LEU A 84 -16.07 -10.82 -5.32
CA LEU A 84 -15.42 -10.34 -4.12
C LEU A 84 -15.07 -8.85 -4.20
N LEU A 85 -14.62 -8.38 -5.37
CA LEU A 85 -14.39 -6.95 -5.58
C LEU A 85 -15.67 -6.14 -5.36
N LEU A 86 -16.78 -6.56 -5.96
CA LEU A 86 -18.07 -5.88 -5.82
C LEU A 86 -18.58 -5.91 -4.38
N ALA A 87 -18.47 -7.05 -3.69
CA ALA A 87 -18.88 -7.18 -2.29
C ALA A 87 -18.00 -6.31 -1.37
N GLY A 88 -16.69 -6.34 -1.54
CA GLY A 88 -15.75 -5.52 -0.77
C GLY A 88 -15.97 -4.02 -1.00
N ALA A 89 -16.17 -3.61 -2.26
CA ALA A 89 -16.43 -2.21 -2.61
C ALA A 89 -17.78 -1.73 -2.06
N THR A 90 -18.82 -2.55 -2.09
CA THR A 90 -20.13 -2.21 -1.49
C THR A 90 -20.00 -2.07 0.03
N LEU A 91 -19.33 -3.04 0.68
CA LEU A 91 -19.10 -3.02 2.12
C LEU A 91 -18.34 -1.75 2.55
N PHE A 92 -17.25 -1.45 1.84
CA PHE A 92 -16.46 -0.22 2.04
C PHE A 92 -17.31 1.03 1.91
N SER A 93 -18.07 1.13 0.83
CA SER A 93 -18.88 2.29 0.51
C SER A 93 -19.96 2.56 1.58
N VAL A 94 -20.72 1.51 1.93
CA VAL A 94 -21.76 1.62 2.98
C VAL A 94 -21.13 2.01 4.31
N ALA A 95 -19.99 1.39 4.67
CA ALA A 95 -19.32 1.70 5.93
C ALA A 95 -18.77 3.14 5.96
N MET A 96 -18.30 3.70 4.82
CA MET A 96 -17.91 5.12 4.71
C MET A 96 -19.10 6.05 4.96
N LEU A 97 -20.28 5.72 4.42
CA LEU A 97 -21.51 6.50 4.68
C LEU A 97 -21.97 6.37 6.13
N VAL A 98 -21.78 5.21 6.76
CA VAL A 98 -22.02 5.06 8.22
C VAL A 98 -21.03 5.91 9.00
N CYS A 99 -19.75 6.01 8.61
CA CYS A 99 -18.80 6.95 9.21
C CYS A 99 -19.30 8.40 9.10
N ALA A 100 -19.81 8.78 7.91
CA ALA A 100 -20.37 10.13 7.70
C ALA A 100 -21.58 10.43 8.57
N ALA A 101 -22.39 9.44 8.91
CA ALA A 101 -23.61 9.60 9.71
C ALA A 101 -23.44 9.23 11.19
N ALA A 102 -22.21 8.92 11.65
CA ALA A 102 -21.97 8.37 12.98
C ALA A 102 -22.24 9.41 14.09
N PRO A 103 -23.21 9.16 15.02
CA PRO A 103 -23.52 10.06 16.12
C PRO A 103 -22.54 9.92 17.30
N SER A 104 -21.66 8.95 17.30
CA SER A 104 -20.66 8.72 18.34
C SER A 104 -19.34 8.22 17.78
N PHE A 105 -18.26 8.53 18.49
CA PHE A 105 -16.91 8.07 18.05
C PHE A 105 -16.76 6.55 18.11
N ALA A 106 -17.49 5.85 18.98
CA ALA A 106 -17.50 4.40 19.04
C ALA A 106 -18.12 3.78 17.77
N LEU A 107 -19.27 4.29 17.30
CA LEU A 107 -19.87 3.83 16.04
C LEU A 107 -19.00 4.19 14.84
N PHE A 108 -18.39 5.39 14.83
CA PHE A 108 -17.43 5.79 13.84
C PHE A 108 -16.27 4.79 13.78
N GLY A 109 -15.68 4.41 14.91
CA GLY A 109 -14.58 3.44 15.00
C GLY A 109 -14.98 2.04 14.51
N ALA A 110 -16.19 1.57 14.89
CA ALA A 110 -16.72 0.30 14.39
C ALA A 110 -16.91 0.33 12.86
N ALA A 111 -17.45 1.42 12.33
CA ALA A 111 -17.59 1.61 10.89
C ALA A 111 -16.23 1.67 10.19
N ARG A 112 -15.22 2.31 10.76
CA ARG A 112 -13.83 2.33 10.26
C ARG A 112 -13.20 0.93 10.22
N PHE A 113 -13.48 0.06 11.19
CA PHE A 113 -13.08 -1.34 11.11
C PHE A 113 -13.71 -2.03 9.90
N VAL A 114 -15.03 -1.84 9.67
CA VAL A 114 -15.74 -2.42 8.51
C VAL A 114 -15.22 -1.84 7.18
N VAL A 115 -14.91 -0.54 7.12
CA VAL A 115 -14.17 0.07 6.00
C VAL A 115 -12.90 -0.71 5.72
N GLY A 116 -12.10 -0.97 6.76
CA GLY A 116 -10.88 -1.76 6.65
C GLY A 116 -11.12 -3.15 6.08
N VAL A 117 -12.16 -3.87 6.52
CA VAL A 117 -12.52 -5.19 5.96
C VAL A 117 -12.79 -5.08 4.47
N GLY A 118 -13.58 -4.09 4.03
CA GLY A 118 -13.85 -3.83 2.62
C GLY A 118 -12.58 -3.59 1.81
N LEU A 119 -11.69 -2.72 2.28
CA LEU A 119 -10.41 -2.40 1.64
C LEU A 119 -9.47 -3.61 1.57
N GLY A 120 -9.43 -4.43 2.63
CA GLY A 120 -8.66 -5.67 2.67
C GLY A 120 -9.11 -6.70 1.63
N ILE A 121 -10.33 -6.60 1.13
CA ILE A 121 -10.87 -7.42 0.03
C ILE A 121 -10.59 -6.75 -1.33
N VAL A 122 -10.81 -5.45 -1.46
CA VAL A 122 -10.79 -4.72 -2.74
C VAL A 122 -9.43 -4.77 -3.41
N LEU A 123 -8.34 -4.33 -2.75
CA LEU A 123 -7.03 -4.22 -3.39
C LEU A 123 -6.45 -5.55 -3.87
N PRO A 124 -6.46 -6.63 -3.07
CA PRO A 124 -6.00 -7.93 -3.56
C PRO A 124 -6.83 -8.45 -4.73
N THR A 125 -8.17 -8.28 -4.67
CA THR A 125 -9.06 -8.78 -5.73
C THR A 125 -8.91 -7.98 -7.02
N VAL A 126 -8.82 -6.65 -6.97
CA VAL A 126 -8.65 -5.83 -8.17
C VAL A 126 -7.27 -6.04 -8.79
N THR A 127 -6.25 -6.25 -7.97
CA THR A 127 -4.89 -6.55 -8.45
C THR A 127 -4.85 -7.90 -9.17
N ALA A 128 -5.43 -8.94 -8.57
CA ALA A 128 -5.56 -10.26 -9.20
C ALA A 128 -6.36 -10.17 -10.50
N TYR A 129 -7.49 -9.47 -10.48
CA TYR A 129 -8.37 -9.30 -11.62
C TYR A 129 -7.66 -8.61 -12.80
N VAL A 130 -6.92 -7.53 -12.55
CA VAL A 130 -6.11 -6.85 -13.58
C VAL A 130 -5.01 -7.77 -14.11
N ALA A 131 -4.32 -8.50 -13.23
CA ALA A 131 -3.25 -9.42 -13.62
C ALA A 131 -3.76 -10.57 -14.50
N ASP A 132 -4.95 -11.11 -14.22
CA ASP A 132 -5.58 -12.21 -14.98
C ASP A 132 -6.03 -11.76 -16.37
N LEU A 133 -6.48 -10.52 -16.53
CA LEU A 133 -6.94 -9.97 -17.80
C LEU A 133 -5.82 -9.29 -18.61
N SER A 134 -4.65 -9.09 -18.03
CA SER A 134 -3.52 -8.47 -18.73
C SER A 134 -2.88 -9.44 -19.73
N ALA A 135 -2.55 -8.94 -20.91
CA ALA A 135 -1.81 -9.70 -21.90
C ALA A 135 -0.43 -10.15 -21.37
N PRO A 136 0.09 -11.29 -21.84
CA PRO A 136 1.44 -11.74 -21.47
C PRO A 136 2.49 -10.63 -21.68
N GLY A 137 3.32 -10.38 -20.68
CA GLY A 137 4.34 -9.31 -20.69
C GLY A 137 3.84 -7.90 -20.32
N ARG A 138 2.52 -7.67 -20.16
CA ARG A 138 1.95 -6.36 -19.79
C ARG A 138 1.46 -6.27 -18.33
N ARG A 139 1.42 -7.38 -17.60
CA ARG A 139 0.88 -7.45 -16.22
C ARG A 139 1.47 -6.39 -15.29
N ALA A 140 2.79 -6.27 -15.25
CA ALA A 140 3.45 -5.29 -14.38
C ALA A 140 3.08 -3.85 -14.74
N ARG A 141 2.97 -3.53 -16.05
CA ARG A 141 2.55 -2.21 -16.53
C ARG A 141 1.11 -1.90 -16.12
N ASP A 142 0.20 -2.85 -16.33
CA ASP A 142 -1.23 -2.64 -16.11
C ASP A 142 -1.54 -2.52 -14.60
N VAL A 143 -0.90 -3.34 -13.76
CA VAL A 143 -0.94 -3.20 -12.30
C VAL A 143 -0.33 -1.87 -11.85
N GLY A 144 0.78 -1.44 -12.45
CA GLY A 144 1.38 -0.13 -12.19
C GLY A 144 0.46 1.04 -12.53
N LEU A 145 -0.24 0.98 -13.67
CA LEU A 145 -1.24 1.97 -14.07
C LEU A 145 -2.44 1.97 -13.11
N MET A 146 -2.91 0.81 -12.69
CA MET A 146 -3.95 0.71 -11.65
C MET A 146 -3.49 1.37 -10.35
N MET A 147 -2.27 1.10 -9.89
CA MET A 147 -1.72 1.69 -8.66
C MET A 147 -1.47 3.19 -8.76
N SER A 148 -1.38 3.77 -9.97
CA SER A 148 -1.37 5.23 -10.12
C SER A 148 -2.69 5.87 -9.65
N GLY A 149 -3.81 5.13 -9.78
CA GLY A 149 -5.09 5.51 -9.18
C GLY A 149 -5.01 5.65 -7.67
N TYR A 150 -4.38 4.69 -7.00
CA TYR A 150 -4.18 4.76 -5.54
C TYR A 150 -3.46 6.04 -5.10
N ALA A 151 -2.35 6.40 -5.76
CA ALA A 151 -1.62 7.63 -5.47
C ALA A 151 -2.47 8.89 -5.74
N ALA A 152 -3.24 8.88 -6.83
CA ALA A 152 -4.16 9.97 -7.17
C ALA A 152 -5.26 10.15 -6.12
N GLY A 153 -5.89 9.05 -5.67
CA GLY A 153 -6.89 9.07 -4.61
C GLY A 153 -6.34 9.60 -3.29
N ALA A 154 -5.17 9.15 -2.90
CA ALA A 154 -4.50 9.60 -1.69
C ALA A 154 -4.11 11.08 -1.72
N LEU A 155 -3.78 11.61 -2.90
CA LEU A 155 -3.54 13.04 -3.12
C LEU A 155 -4.86 13.86 -3.07
N LEU A 156 -5.95 13.31 -3.60
CA LEU A 156 -7.24 14.00 -3.62
C LEU A 156 -7.79 14.26 -2.21
N ALA A 157 -7.57 13.36 -1.25
CA ALA A 157 -8.10 13.51 0.10
C ALA A 157 -7.63 14.82 0.80
N PRO A 158 -6.33 15.13 0.88
CA PRO A 158 -5.89 16.37 1.52
C PRO A 158 -6.23 17.62 0.68
N LEU A 159 -6.29 17.53 -0.65
CA LEU A 159 -6.70 18.65 -1.50
C LEU A 159 -8.18 18.99 -1.30
N LEU A 160 -9.06 17.99 -1.32
CA LEU A 160 -10.48 18.17 -1.04
C LEU A 160 -10.70 18.58 0.42
N GLY A 161 -9.95 18.01 1.36
CA GLY A 161 -9.97 18.42 2.76
C GLY A 161 -9.62 19.89 2.94
N ALA A 162 -8.58 20.39 2.27
CA ALA A 162 -8.18 21.80 2.32
C ALA A 162 -9.27 22.73 1.76
N ALA A 163 -10.00 22.29 0.73
CA ALA A 163 -11.09 23.06 0.14
C ALA A 163 -12.36 23.04 0.98
N ILE A 164 -12.64 21.93 1.67
CA ILE A 164 -13.94 21.68 2.33
C ILE A 164 -13.90 22.02 3.82
N LEU A 165 -12.85 21.57 4.54
CA LEU A 165 -12.82 21.62 6.00
C LEU A 165 -12.65 23.04 6.59
N GLY A 166 -12.36 24.04 5.74
CA GLY A 166 -12.35 25.46 6.15
C GLY A 166 -13.75 26.06 6.35
N GLY A 167 -14.81 25.46 5.80
CA GLY A 167 -16.18 25.98 5.85
C GLY A 167 -17.28 24.95 5.98
N ALA A 168 -16.98 23.66 5.77
CA ALA A 168 -17.96 22.58 5.86
C ALA A 168 -17.53 21.50 6.87
N SER A 169 -18.51 20.67 7.27
CA SER A 169 -18.31 19.61 8.25
C SER A 169 -17.44 18.46 7.69
N TRP A 170 -16.66 17.81 8.56
CA TRP A 170 -15.84 16.62 8.25
C TRP A 170 -16.66 15.45 7.67
N HIS A 171 -17.96 15.37 7.91
CA HIS A 171 -18.87 14.35 7.37
C HIS A 171 -18.79 14.25 5.84
N TRP A 172 -18.65 15.39 5.14
CA TRP A 172 -18.59 15.43 3.68
C TRP A 172 -17.39 14.69 3.10
N THR A 173 -16.27 14.61 3.82
CA THR A 173 -15.11 13.85 3.35
C THR A 173 -15.40 12.35 3.24
N TYR A 174 -16.23 11.82 4.17
CA TYR A 174 -16.67 10.43 4.15
C TYR A 174 -17.79 10.17 3.12
N VAL A 175 -18.67 11.14 2.89
CA VAL A 175 -19.66 11.08 1.80
C VAL A 175 -18.97 11.03 0.44
N ILE A 176 -17.95 11.88 0.22
CA ILE A 176 -17.15 11.91 -1.00
C ILE A 176 -16.37 10.61 -1.21
N GLY A 177 -15.93 9.95 -0.16
CA GLY A 177 -15.29 8.64 -0.25
C GLY A 177 -16.28 7.49 -0.51
N GLY A 178 -17.49 7.57 0.06
CA GLY A 178 -18.49 6.49 0.00
C GLY A 178 -19.34 6.51 -1.27
N VAL A 179 -19.87 7.66 -1.66
CA VAL A 179 -20.82 7.77 -2.78
C VAL A 179 -20.22 7.32 -4.13
N PRO A 180 -19.01 7.73 -4.53
CA PRO A 180 -18.42 7.28 -5.80
C PRO A 180 -18.27 5.76 -5.87
N ALA A 181 -17.96 5.10 -4.75
CA ALA A 181 -17.87 3.64 -4.73
C ALA A 181 -19.22 2.98 -5.01
N LEU A 182 -20.33 3.50 -4.48
CA LEU A 182 -21.67 3.01 -4.81
C LEU A 182 -22.01 3.19 -6.29
N VAL A 183 -21.52 4.25 -6.93
CA VAL A 183 -21.70 4.48 -8.39
C VAL A 183 -20.84 3.52 -9.20
N LEU A 184 -19.59 3.26 -8.73
CA LEU A 184 -18.68 2.35 -9.42
C LEU A 184 -19.15 0.88 -9.39
N VAL A 185 -19.85 0.46 -8.33
CA VAL A 185 -20.34 -0.93 -8.22
C VAL A 185 -21.29 -1.33 -9.36
N PRO A 186 -22.40 -0.62 -9.65
CA PRO A 186 -23.26 -0.96 -10.78
C PRO A 186 -22.56 -0.82 -12.14
N LEU A 187 -21.65 0.14 -12.26
CA LEU A 187 -20.82 0.26 -13.46
C LEU A 187 -19.91 -0.95 -13.64
N ALA A 188 -19.30 -1.42 -12.57
CA ALA A 188 -18.46 -2.62 -12.56
C ALA A 188 -19.27 -3.89 -12.86
N ILE A 189 -20.52 -4.01 -12.38
CA ILE A 189 -21.43 -5.11 -12.73
C ILE A 189 -21.66 -5.18 -14.24
N ARG A 190 -21.76 -4.03 -14.91
CA ARG A 190 -22.03 -3.95 -16.35
C ARG A 190 -20.77 -4.14 -17.21
N LEU A 191 -19.63 -3.63 -16.75
CA LEU A 191 -18.41 -3.53 -17.58
C LEU A 191 -17.38 -4.61 -17.30
N LEU A 192 -17.34 -5.17 -16.08
CA LEU A 192 -16.35 -6.19 -15.75
C LEU A 192 -16.84 -7.58 -16.22
N PRO A 193 -16.08 -8.29 -17.06
CA PRO A 193 -16.39 -9.67 -17.42
C PRO A 193 -16.29 -10.58 -16.18
N GLU A 194 -16.95 -11.73 -16.23
CA GLU A 194 -16.81 -12.71 -15.15
C GLU A 194 -15.39 -13.27 -15.12
N SER A 195 -14.82 -13.35 -13.91
CA SER A 195 -13.53 -13.98 -13.71
C SER A 195 -13.66 -15.50 -13.84
N PRO A 196 -12.77 -16.17 -14.55
CA PRO A 196 -12.73 -17.62 -14.52
C PRO A 196 -12.52 -18.08 -13.07
N VAL A 197 -13.44 -18.93 -12.59
CA VAL A 197 -13.28 -19.58 -11.28
C VAL A 197 -12.21 -20.66 -11.44
N HIS A 198 -11.04 -20.45 -10.84
CA HIS A 198 -9.96 -21.43 -10.89
C HIS A 198 -10.31 -22.62 -9.99
N THR A 199 -10.80 -23.71 -10.59
CA THR A 199 -11.16 -24.96 -9.89
C THR A 199 -9.94 -25.88 -9.62
N ALA A 200 -8.72 -25.41 -9.82
CA ALA A 200 -7.52 -26.23 -9.62
C ALA A 200 -7.33 -26.66 -8.16
N ASP A 201 -6.92 -27.90 -7.97
CA ASP A 201 -6.70 -28.62 -6.71
C ASP A 201 -5.72 -27.94 -5.73
N GLY A 202 -6.16 -26.99 -5.00
CA GLY A 202 -5.26 -26.12 -4.24
C GLY A 202 -5.35 -26.21 -2.72
N ALA A 203 -5.82 -27.30 -2.16
CA ALA A 203 -5.62 -27.58 -0.72
C ALA A 203 -4.11 -27.81 -0.42
N SER A 204 -3.40 -28.48 -1.34
CA SER A 204 -1.94 -28.69 -1.27
C SER A 204 -1.13 -27.39 -1.38
N GLU A 205 -1.53 -26.46 -2.25
CA GLU A 205 -0.82 -25.20 -2.40
C GLU A 205 -1.01 -24.22 -1.24
N ARG A 206 -2.18 -24.20 -0.57
CA ARG A 206 -2.37 -23.35 0.63
C ARG A 206 -1.45 -23.73 1.77
N GLY A 207 -1.31 -25.02 2.08
CA GLY A 207 -0.34 -25.51 3.07
C GLY A 207 1.10 -25.18 2.64
N ALA A 208 1.35 -25.23 1.34
CA ALA A 208 2.63 -24.87 0.78
C ALA A 208 2.91 -23.35 0.84
N LEU A 209 1.93 -22.48 0.58
CA LEU A 209 2.10 -21.02 0.64
C LEU A 209 2.23 -20.48 2.07
N LEU A 210 1.55 -21.07 3.05
CA LEU A 210 1.59 -20.65 4.45
C LEU A 210 2.80 -21.22 5.20
N GLY A 211 3.50 -22.20 4.66
CA GLY A 211 4.64 -22.84 5.31
C GLY A 211 5.79 -21.87 5.58
N LEU A 212 6.09 -21.60 6.86
CA LEU A 212 7.22 -20.77 7.33
C LEU A 212 8.57 -21.45 7.20
N ARG A 213 8.61 -22.80 7.31
CA ARG A 213 9.86 -23.56 7.33
C ARG A 213 10.86 -23.20 6.23
N PRO A 214 10.46 -23.11 4.95
CA PRO A 214 11.41 -22.78 3.89
C PRO A 214 12.01 -21.36 4.00
N LEU A 215 11.26 -20.40 4.55
CA LEU A 215 11.72 -19.02 4.75
C LEU A 215 12.68 -18.88 5.94
N LEU A 216 12.59 -19.81 6.90
CA LEU A 216 13.46 -19.86 8.09
C LEU A 216 14.60 -20.87 7.93
N ALA A 217 14.78 -21.45 6.74
CA ALA A 217 15.88 -22.35 6.45
C ALA A 217 17.25 -21.66 6.56
N PRO A 218 18.31 -22.38 6.95
CA PRO A 218 19.67 -21.86 6.93
C PRO A 218 20.01 -21.24 5.54
N GLY A 219 20.59 -20.05 5.55
CA GLY A 219 20.93 -19.31 4.32
C GLY A 219 19.91 -18.25 3.87
N VAL A 220 18.62 -18.38 4.20
CA VAL A 220 17.59 -17.38 3.85
C VAL A 220 16.95 -16.70 5.07
N ARG A 221 17.00 -17.33 6.25
CA ARG A 221 16.36 -16.83 7.48
C ARG A 221 16.76 -15.40 7.86
N GLY A 222 18.05 -15.06 7.68
CA GLY A 222 18.55 -13.72 8.00
C GLY A 222 17.89 -12.65 7.14
N ALA A 223 17.84 -12.85 5.82
CA ALA A 223 17.16 -11.95 4.91
C ALA A 223 15.65 -11.86 5.21
N THR A 224 15.02 -12.99 5.53
CA THR A 224 13.59 -13.06 5.87
C THR A 224 13.25 -12.18 7.07
N LEU A 225 14.00 -12.32 8.16
CA LEU A 225 13.79 -11.54 9.39
C LEU A 225 14.05 -10.05 9.14
N LEU A 226 15.10 -9.71 8.39
CA LEU A 226 15.39 -8.32 8.00
C LEU A 226 14.24 -7.72 7.20
N PHE A 227 13.73 -8.42 6.18
CA PHE A 227 12.61 -7.96 5.38
C PHE A 227 11.31 -7.82 6.19
N TRP A 228 11.06 -8.68 7.16
CA TRP A 228 9.91 -8.56 8.04
C TRP A 228 9.96 -7.26 8.86
N VAL A 229 11.11 -6.94 9.44
CA VAL A 229 11.26 -5.71 10.22
C VAL A 229 11.25 -4.48 9.31
N VAL A 230 11.87 -4.53 8.12
CA VAL A 230 11.77 -3.44 7.13
C VAL A 230 10.33 -3.18 6.72
N SER A 231 9.55 -4.24 6.43
CA SER A 231 8.13 -4.12 6.08
C SER A 231 7.29 -3.58 7.25
N PHE A 232 7.59 -4.01 8.48
CA PHE A 232 6.98 -3.47 9.69
C PHE A 232 7.24 -1.97 9.83
N CYS A 233 8.51 -1.54 9.75
CA CYS A 233 8.90 -0.13 9.82
C CYS A 233 8.24 0.70 8.70
N GLY A 234 8.25 0.19 7.48
CA GLY A 234 7.65 0.88 6.33
C GLY A 234 6.15 1.11 6.51
N LEU A 235 5.38 0.07 6.85
CA LEU A 235 3.93 0.22 7.05
C LEU A 235 3.59 0.99 8.34
N LEU A 236 4.41 0.92 9.38
CA LEU A 236 4.28 1.77 10.57
C LEU A 236 4.37 3.25 10.17
N LEU A 237 5.36 3.61 9.35
CA LEU A 237 5.55 4.98 8.88
C LEU A 237 4.42 5.42 7.96
N VAL A 238 4.02 4.57 6.98
CA VAL A 238 2.92 4.89 6.05
C VAL A 238 1.64 5.21 6.83
N PHE A 239 1.20 4.33 7.72
CA PHE A 239 -0.06 4.49 8.44
C PHE A 239 0.03 5.51 9.58
N GLY A 240 1.15 5.53 10.31
CA GLY A 240 1.35 6.48 11.41
C GLY A 240 1.42 7.93 10.93
N ILE A 241 2.27 8.21 9.93
CA ILE A 241 2.42 9.56 9.38
C ILE A 241 1.16 10.00 8.65
N SER A 242 0.54 9.13 7.82
CA SER A 242 -0.71 9.48 7.13
C SER A 242 -1.83 9.82 8.11
N THR A 243 -1.89 9.17 9.28
CA THR A 243 -2.89 9.44 10.30
C THR A 243 -2.64 10.76 11.02
N TRP A 244 -1.39 11.04 11.40
CA TRP A 244 -1.10 12.09 12.38
C TRP A 244 -0.49 13.36 11.80
N LEU A 245 0.02 13.31 10.55
CA LEU A 245 0.74 14.46 9.99
C LEU A 245 -0.04 15.78 10.04
N PRO A 246 -1.33 15.86 9.63
CA PRO A 246 -2.07 17.12 9.74
C PRO A 246 -2.19 17.62 11.19
N THR A 247 -2.42 16.71 12.14
CA THR A 247 -2.53 17.03 13.57
C THR A 247 -1.19 17.50 14.14
N ILE A 248 -0.08 16.86 13.77
CA ILE A 248 1.27 17.25 14.18
C ILE A 248 1.60 18.64 13.65
N MET A 249 1.26 18.92 12.40
CA MET A 249 1.53 20.23 11.78
C MET A 249 0.69 21.34 12.43
N GLN A 250 -0.58 21.06 12.78
CA GLN A 250 -1.38 22.00 13.56
C GLN A 250 -0.78 22.25 14.96
N ALA A 251 -0.34 21.19 15.64
CA ALA A 251 0.36 21.32 16.93
C ALA A 251 1.67 22.11 16.81
N ALA A 252 2.31 22.11 15.64
CA ALA A 252 3.47 22.93 15.31
C ALA A 252 3.13 24.41 15.02
N GLY A 253 1.82 24.76 14.98
CA GLY A 253 1.34 26.14 14.78
C GLY A 253 0.89 26.47 13.36
N TYR A 254 0.82 25.50 12.44
CA TYR A 254 0.31 25.72 11.08
C TYR A 254 -1.23 25.67 11.06
N SER A 255 -1.86 26.44 10.17
CA SER A 255 -3.30 26.34 9.96
C SER A 255 -3.70 24.99 9.39
N LEU A 256 -4.96 24.59 9.57
CA LEU A 256 -5.48 23.33 9.01
C LEU A 256 -5.26 23.27 7.49
N GLY A 257 -5.62 24.30 6.75
CA GLY A 257 -5.43 24.36 5.29
C GLY A 257 -3.98 24.17 4.87
N SER A 258 -3.04 24.86 5.55
CA SER A 258 -1.60 24.68 5.29
C SER A 258 -1.12 23.26 5.60
N SER A 259 -1.58 22.67 6.72
CA SER A 259 -1.22 21.30 7.12
C SER A 259 -1.71 20.27 6.10
N LEU A 260 -2.89 20.48 5.52
CA LEU A 260 -3.45 19.61 4.49
C LEU A 260 -2.72 19.75 3.15
N LEU A 261 -2.34 20.96 2.74
CA LEU A 261 -1.50 21.17 1.54
C LEU A 261 -0.11 20.56 1.69
N GLN A 262 0.48 20.62 2.88
CA GLN A 262 1.74 19.92 3.18
C GLN A 262 1.57 18.41 3.07
N THR A 263 0.45 17.86 3.55
CA THR A 263 0.11 16.45 3.38
C THR A 263 -0.07 16.10 1.91
N ALA A 264 -0.67 16.99 1.10
CA ALA A 264 -0.75 16.80 -0.35
C ALA A 264 0.65 16.72 -1.00
N ALA A 265 1.59 17.59 -0.60
CA ALA A 265 2.98 17.53 -1.09
C ALA A 265 3.64 16.19 -0.76
N MET A 266 3.38 15.63 0.43
CA MET A 266 3.84 14.28 0.80
C MET A 266 3.29 13.22 -0.15
N TRP A 267 2.01 13.27 -0.51
CA TRP A 267 1.43 12.29 -1.44
C TRP A 267 1.91 12.45 -2.88
N VAL A 268 2.25 13.69 -3.32
CA VAL A 268 2.96 13.91 -4.60
C VAL A 268 4.33 13.22 -4.58
N GLY A 269 5.10 13.39 -3.50
CA GLY A 269 6.38 12.71 -3.31
C GLY A 269 6.24 11.19 -3.33
N ALA A 270 5.20 10.66 -2.66
CA ALA A 270 4.89 9.23 -2.65
C ALA A 270 4.63 8.69 -4.06
N GLY A 271 3.76 9.33 -4.83
CA GLY A 271 3.43 8.94 -6.20
C GLY A 271 4.64 8.96 -7.12
N LEU A 272 5.46 10.01 -7.05
CA LEU A 272 6.70 10.10 -7.82
C LEU A 272 7.73 9.05 -7.37
N GLY A 273 7.83 8.78 -6.07
CA GLY A 273 8.68 7.72 -5.53
C GLY A 273 8.33 6.33 -6.06
N MET A 274 7.03 6.02 -6.16
CA MET A 274 6.54 4.76 -6.72
C MET A 274 6.93 4.60 -8.20
N VAL A 275 6.86 5.67 -9.00
CA VAL A 275 7.12 5.62 -10.44
C VAL A 275 8.61 5.76 -10.77
N ALA A 276 9.27 6.79 -10.22
CA ALA A 276 10.66 7.08 -10.50
C ALA A 276 11.62 6.13 -9.78
N GLY A 277 11.27 5.70 -8.57
CA GLY A 277 12.09 4.80 -7.76
C GLY A 277 12.39 3.48 -8.46
N GLY A 278 11.41 2.91 -9.18
CA GLY A 278 11.62 1.71 -10.00
C GLY A 278 12.68 1.91 -11.08
N ARG A 279 12.59 3.01 -11.85
CA ARG A 279 13.56 3.33 -12.90
C ARG A 279 14.97 3.57 -12.37
N VAL A 280 15.08 4.17 -11.19
CA VAL A 280 16.39 4.36 -10.52
C VAL A 280 16.91 3.02 -10.02
N ALA A 281 16.04 2.17 -9.46
CA ALA A 281 16.40 0.83 -9.01
C ALA A 281 16.90 -0.07 -10.15
N ASP A 282 16.36 0.07 -11.36
CA ASP A 282 16.82 -0.64 -12.55
C ASP A 282 18.27 -0.27 -12.94
N ARG A 283 18.71 0.96 -12.60
CA ARG A 283 20.06 1.46 -12.96
C ARG A 283 21.11 1.18 -11.90
N ILE A 284 20.79 1.40 -10.64
CA ILE A 284 21.78 1.34 -9.54
C ILE A 284 21.51 0.20 -8.55
N GLY A 285 20.47 -0.62 -8.82
CA GLY A 285 20.03 -1.70 -7.93
C GLY A 285 18.99 -1.25 -6.90
N ILE A 286 18.14 -2.18 -6.50
CA ILE A 286 16.98 -1.87 -5.62
C ILE A 286 17.40 -1.63 -4.17
N LYS A 287 18.41 -2.31 -3.68
CA LYS A 287 18.90 -2.22 -2.29
C LYS A 287 19.35 -0.80 -1.93
N PRO A 288 20.28 -0.14 -2.67
CA PRO A 288 20.68 1.23 -2.34
C PRO A 288 19.50 2.21 -2.45
N VAL A 289 18.59 2.03 -3.41
CA VAL A 289 17.42 2.92 -3.57
C VAL A 289 16.50 2.85 -2.35
N VAL A 290 16.14 1.65 -1.88
CA VAL A 290 15.31 1.49 -0.68
C VAL A 290 16.02 2.05 0.56
N THR A 291 17.31 1.77 0.73
CA THR A 291 18.09 2.27 1.85
C THR A 291 18.13 3.81 1.90
N VAL A 292 18.48 4.43 0.77
CA VAL A 292 18.56 5.90 0.67
C VAL A 292 17.19 6.54 0.83
N ALA A 293 16.14 5.93 0.31
CA ALA A 293 14.78 6.44 0.45
C ALA A 293 14.35 6.50 1.92
N PHE A 294 14.51 5.40 2.69
CA PHE A 294 14.23 5.40 4.13
C PHE A 294 15.07 6.42 4.89
N LEU A 295 16.37 6.52 4.58
CA LEU A 295 17.27 7.46 5.21
C LEU A 295 16.88 8.91 4.91
N ALA A 296 16.56 9.23 3.66
CA ALA A 296 16.13 10.58 3.26
C ALA A 296 14.81 10.98 3.93
N GLY A 297 13.84 10.04 4.01
CA GLY A 297 12.61 10.27 4.74
C GLY A 297 12.82 10.52 6.23
N ALA A 298 13.68 9.74 6.89
CA ALA A 298 14.02 9.93 8.29
C ALA A 298 14.74 11.27 8.53
N ALA A 299 15.69 11.62 7.67
CA ALA A 299 16.40 12.91 7.73
C ALA A 299 15.42 14.08 7.53
N ALA A 300 14.46 13.96 6.58
CA ALA A 300 13.44 14.97 6.39
C ALA A 300 12.60 15.20 7.65
N LEU A 301 12.18 14.12 8.36
CA LEU A 301 11.45 14.25 9.63
C LEU A 301 12.30 14.97 10.71
N VAL A 302 13.59 14.64 10.83
CA VAL A 302 14.48 15.29 11.79
C VAL A 302 14.62 16.77 11.46
N VAL A 303 14.81 17.15 10.19
CA VAL A 303 14.91 18.56 9.79
C VAL A 303 13.59 19.31 10.01
N MET A 304 12.43 18.66 9.79
CA MET A 304 11.12 19.26 10.07
C MET A 304 10.93 19.62 11.54
N SER A 305 11.56 18.90 12.48
CA SER A 305 11.51 19.23 13.91
C SER A 305 12.11 20.60 14.26
N LEU A 306 12.99 21.11 13.40
CA LEU A 306 13.65 22.42 13.55
C LEU A 306 12.77 23.59 13.07
N ARG A 307 11.55 23.34 12.62
CA ARG A 307 10.59 24.33 12.10
C ARG A 307 11.18 25.18 10.97
N PRO A 308 11.61 24.57 9.86
CA PRO A 308 12.20 25.28 8.74
C PRO A 308 11.19 26.22 8.06
N PRO A 309 11.66 27.18 7.22
CA PRO A 309 10.76 28.00 6.42
C PRO A 309 9.79 27.19 5.58
N LEU A 310 8.60 27.73 5.33
CA LEU A 310 7.48 27.03 4.70
C LEU A 310 7.85 26.32 3.38
N VAL A 311 8.63 26.98 2.51
CA VAL A 311 9.08 26.40 1.22
C VAL A 311 9.92 25.14 1.45
N LEU A 312 10.87 25.18 2.40
CA LEU A 312 11.68 24.02 2.72
C LEU A 312 10.84 22.91 3.36
N LEU A 313 9.83 23.28 4.15
CA LEU A 313 8.90 22.33 4.76
C LEU A 313 8.13 21.53 3.69
N PHE A 314 7.62 22.17 2.63
CA PHE A 314 6.98 21.47 1.51
C PHE A 314 7.95 20.51 0.80
N ALA A 315 9.20 20.93 0.59
CA ALA A 315 10.22 20.06 0.01
C ALA A 315 10.53 18.85 0.91
N LEU A 316 10.62 19.05 2.23
CA LEU A 316 10.83 17.97 3.20
C LEU A 316 9.64 17.01 3.26
N MET A 317 8.41 17.52 3.17
CA MET A 317 7.20 16.69 3.08
C MET A 317 7.20 15.82 1.82
N PHE A 318 7.58 16.41 0.68
CA PHE A 318 7.76 15.67 -0.57
C PHE A 318 8.81 14.56 -0.42
N VAL A 319 9.96 14.86 0.19
CA VAL A 319 11.03 13.86 0.44
C VAL A 319 10.56 12.78 1.40
N ALA A 320 9.81 13.11 2.46
CA ALA A 320 9.26 12.14 3.39
C ALA A 320 8.27 11.19 2.69
N GLY A 321 7.41 11.71 1.81
CA GLY A 321 6.50 10.89 1.01
C GLY A 321 7.22 9.93 0.07
N LEU A 322 8.20 10.43 -0.66
CA LEU A 322 9.08 9.64 -1.52
C LEU A 322 9.81 8.57 -0.69
N GLY A 323 10.32 8.96 0.48
CA GLY A 323 11.15 8.12 1.33
C GLY A 323 10.40 6.99 2.02
N PHE A 324 9.18 7.20 2.47
CA PHE A 324 8.44 6.19 3.24
C PHE A 324 7.36 5.49 2.41
N ILE A 325 6.49 6.26 1.77
CA ILE A 325 5.36 5.70 1.05
C ILE A 325 5.83 5.17 -0.32
N GLY A 326 6.64 5.93 -1.05
CA GLY A 326 7.22 5.51 -2.32
C GLY A 326 8.10 4.28 -2.18
N SER A 327 8.93 4.21 -1.12
CA SER A 327 9.81 3.08 -0.88
C SER A 327 9.10 1.79 -0.49
N GLN A 328 7.86 1.84 0.01
CA GLN A 328 7.11 0.63 0.39
C GLN A 328 6.87 -0.29 -0.82
N VAL A 329 6.55 0.28 -1.98
CA VAL A 329 6.40 -0.48 -3.22
C VAL A 329 7.75 -1.08 -3.66
N LEU A 330 8.83 -0.32 -3.52
CA LEU A 330 10.19 -0.79 -3.83
C LEU A 330 10.65 -1.88 -2.86
N THR A 331 10.27 -1.79 -1.58
CA THR A 331 10.54 -2.84 -0.58
C THR A 331 9.88 -4.15 -0.99
N ASN A 332 8.63 -4.11 -1.46
CA ASN A 332 7.96 -5.31 -1.96
C ASN A 332 8.67 -5.91 -3.19
N ALA A 333 9.12 -5.06 -4.12
CA ALA A 333 9.90 -5.50 -5.27
C ALA A 333 11.28 -6.07 -4.85
N PHE A 334 11.91 -5.48 -3.83
CA PHE A 334 13.18 -5.97 -3.28
C PHE A 334 13.01 -7.37 -2.68
N ILE A 335 11.92 -7.59 -1.92
CA ILE A 335 11.60 -8.91 -1.37
C ILE A 335 11.42 -9.92 -2.50
N VAL A 336 10.55 -9.62 -3.47
CA VAL A 336 10.27 -10.54 -4.60
C VAL A 336 11.54 -10.85 -5.41
N GLY A 337 12.39 -9.85 -5.64
CA GLY A 337 13.65 -10.02 -6.38
C GLY A 337 14.73 -10.80 -5.61
N HIS A 338 14.64 -10.84 -4.29
CA HIS A 338 15.62 -11.50 -3.42
C HIS A 338 15.44 -13.03 -3.36
N TYR A 339 14.24 -13.55 -3.53
CA TYR A 339 13.94 -14.97 -3.38
C TYR A 339 13.81 -15.69 -4.72
N PRO A 340 14.18 -16.99 -4.79
CA PRO A 340 13.88 -17.85 -5.92
C PRO A 340 12.38 -17.94 -6.16
N ALA A 341 11.98 -18.26 -7.40
CA ALA A 341 10.58 -18.21 -7.86
C ALA A 341 9.59 -18.93 -6.92
N GLU A 342 10.01 -20.09 -6.38
CA GLU A 342 9.18 -20.96 -5.53
C GLU A 342 8.88 -20.34 -4.15
N LEU A 343 9.73 -19.41 -3.68
CA LEU A 343 9.60 -18.76 -2.38
C LEU A 343 9.02 -17.35 -2.44
N ARG A 344 8.95 -16.71 -3.62
CA ARG A 344 8.53 -15.30 -3.79
C ARG A 344 7.16 -15.02 -3.19
N GLY A 345 6.18 -15.87 -3.51
CA GLY A 345 4.81 -15.71 -3.01
C GLY A 345 4.72 -15.83 -1.49
N ARG A 346 5.49 -16.75 -0.89
CA ARG A 346 5.56 -16.91 0.58
C ARG A 346 6.26 -15.72 1.23
N ALA A 347 7.40 -15.31 0.67
CA ALA A 347 8.20 -14.22 1.22
C ALA A 347 7.43 -12.91 1.28
N ILE A 348 6.78 -12.51 0.17
CA ILE A 348 5.98 -11.28 0.14
C ILE A 348 4.73 -11.40 1.02
N GLY A 349 4.04 -12.55 1.02
CA GLY A 349 2.86 -12.77 1.84
C GLY A 349 3.15 -12.61 3.34
N TRP A 350 4.23 -13.23 3.82
CA TRP A 350 4.65 -13.10 5.23
C TRP A 350 5.17 -11.71 5.57
N ALA A 351 5.95 -11.09 4.68
CA ALA A 351 6.44 -9.73 4.90
C ALA A 351 5.29 -8.71 4.99
N LEU A 352 4.27 -8.84 4.14
CA LEU A 352 3.06 -7.99 4.23
C LEU A 352 2.25 -8.28 5.49
N SER A 353 2.16 -9.53 5.93
CA SER A 353 1.45 -9.91 7.17
C SER A 353 2.12 -9.29 8.40
N VAL A 354 3.44 -9.39 8.51
CA VAL A 354 4.21 -8.74 9.58
C VAL A 354 4.14 -7.21 9.44
N GLY A 355 4.23 -6.69 8.23
CA GLY A 355 4.08 -5.27 7.95
C GLY A 355 2.74 -4.71 8.43
N ARG A 356 1.64 -5.48 8.36
CA ARG A 356 0.33 -5.08 8.90
C ARG A 356 0.35 -4.81 10.40
N LEU A 357 1.19 -5.49 11.17
CA LEU A 357 1.40 -5.16 12.58
C LEU A 357 2.00 -3.76 12.73
N GLY A 358 2.89 -3.35 11.81
CA GLY A 358 3.39 -1.98 11.73
C GLY A 358 2.27 -0.97 11.40
N ALA A 359 1.39 -1.30 10.45
CA ALA A 359 0.24 -0.46 10.13
C ALA A 359 -0.72 -0.25 11.32
N ILE A 360 -0.84 -1.25 12.20
CA ILE A 360 -1.60 -1.14 13.47
C ILE A 360 -0.82 -0.29 14.49
N ALA A 361 0.48 -0.54 14.62
CA ALA A 361 1.33 0.13 15.61
C ALA A 361 1.52 1.64 15.31
N GLY A 362 1.56 2.04 14.03
CA GLY A 362 1.83 3.42 13.64
C GLY A 362 0.85 4.45 14.20
N PRO A 363 -0.46 4.31 13.98
CA PRO A 363 -1.46 5.20 14.58
C PRO A 363 -1.44 5.20 16.11
N LEU A 364 -1.24 4.04 16.75
CA LEU A 364 -1.16 3.94 18.21
C LEU A 364 0.08 4.65 18.76
N LEU A 365 1.22 4.50 18.09
CA LEU A 365 2.46 5.18 18.47
C LEU A 365 2.29 6.69 18.40
N GLY A 366 1.73 7.23 17.31
CA GLY A 366 1.48 8.66 17.18
C GLY A 366 0.51 9.19 18.24
N ALA A 367 -0.54 8.43 18.58
CA ALA A 367 -1.45 8.76 19.67
C ALA A 367 -0.72 8.85 21.02
N ALA A 368 0.11 7.85 21.34
CA ALA A 368 0.87 7.80 22.57
C ALA A 368 1.80 9.03 22.72
N ILE A 369 2.50 9.42 21.64
CA ILE A 369 3.39 10.59 21.65
C ILE A 369 2.59 11.89 21.84
N LEU A 370 1.54 12.08 21.05
CA LEU A 370 0.70 13.28 21.11
C LEU A 370 -0.03 13.44 22.46
N SER A 371 -0.22 12.33 23.20
CA SER A 371 -0.83 12.32 24.53
C SER A 371 0.19 12.42 25.67
N SER A 372 1.48 12.20 25.41
CA SER A 372 2.53 12.17 26.44
C SER A 372 2.91 13.53 27.03
N GLY A 373 2.42 14.65 26.44
CA GLY A 373 2.84 16.00 26.82
C GLY A 373 4.25 16.39 26.36
N LEU A 374 4.95 15.52 25.64
CA LEU A 374 6.23 15.84 25.01
C LEU A 374 6.06 16.94 23.96
N GLY A 375 7.10 17.75 23.75
CA GLY A 375 7.07 18.80 22.74
C GLY A 375 6.86 18.24 21.32
N VAL A 376 6.34 19.07 20.42
CA VAL A 376 5.97 18.68 19.04
C VAL A 376 7.13 18.01 18.28
N ALA A 377 8.38 18.41 18.54
CA ALA A 377 9.56 17.83 17.92
C ALA A 377 9.68 16.31 18.13
N TRP A 378 9.23 15.79 19.27
CA TRP A 378 9.28 14.36 19.57
C TRP A 378 8.42 13.51 18.62
N ASN A 379 7.35 14.09 18.06
CA ASN A 379 6.56 13.38 17.03
C ASN A 379 7.40 13.07 15.78
N PHE A 380 8.27 13.99 15.38
CA PHE A 380 9.16 13.77 14.24
C PHE A 380 10.27 12.77 14.56
N TYR A 381 10.92 12.90 15.74
CA TYR A 381 12.00 12.00 16.14
C TYR A 381 11.53 10.55 16.29
N LEU A 382 10.37 10.34 16.89
CA LEU A 382 9.88 8.99 17.10
C LEU A 382 9.50 8.28 15.80
N PHE A 383 8.98 9.01 14.81
CA PHE A 383 8.77 8.45 13.47
C PHE A 383 10.08 8.36 12.66
N ALA A 384 11.10 9.17 12.94
CA ALA A 384 12.41 9.02 12.31
C ALA A 384 13.13 7.73 12.72
N VAL A 385 12.94 7.25 13.97
CA VAL A 385 13.57 6.01 14.46
C VAL A 385 13.23 4.77 13.60
N PRO A 386 11.95 4.43 13.34
CA PRO A 386 11.62 3.34 12.41
C PRO A 386 12.19 3.55 11.00
N GLY A 387 12.27 4.80 10.53
CA GLY A 387 12.88 5.15 9.25
C GLY A 387 14.38 4.81 9.21
N LEU A 388 15.13 5.22 10.23
CA LEU A 388 16.55 4.89 10.37
C LEU A 388 16.77 3.37 10.52
N LEU A 389 15.93 2.71 11.32
CA LEU A 389 15.98 1.26 11.50
C LEU A 389 15.71 0.55 10.16
N GLY A 390 14.67 0.96 9.42
CA GLY A 390 14.35 0.45 8.10
C GLY A 390 15.50 0.60 7.12
N ALA A 391 16.16 1.78 7.10
CA ALA A 391 17.35 2.03 6.28
C ALA A 391 18.51 1.10 6.64
N ALA A 392 18.84 1.00 7.94
CA ALA A 392 19.94 0.16 8.41
C ALA A 392 19.71 -1.33 8.09
N LEU A 393 18.48 -1.81 8.31
CA LEU A 393 18.12 -3.20 8.04
C LEU A 393 18.04 -3.52 6.54
N ALA A 394 17.54 -2.60 5.71
CA ALA A 394 17.57 -2.75 4.25
C ALA A 394 19.01 -2.81 3.72
N ALA A 395 19.90 -1.98 4.28
CA ALA A 395 21.33 -2.02 3.98
C ALA A 395 22.01 -3.33 4.44
N ALA A 396 21.53 -3.92 5.52
CA ALA A 396 22.07 -5.17 6.07
C ALA A 396 21.60 -6.43 5.31
N VAL A 397 20.54 -6.35 4.46
CA VAL A 397 20.09 -7.49 3.66
C VAL A 397 21.25 -8.01 2.81
N PRO A 398 21.60 -9.32 2.87
CA PRO A 398 22.69 -9.88 2.08
C PRO A 398 22.46 -9.67 0.58
N THR A 399 23.50 -9.24 -0.14
CA THR A 399 23.42 -9.18 -1.60
C THR A 399 23.56 -10.61 -2.12
N ILE A 400 22.54 -11.13 -2.79
CA ILE A 400 22.69 -12.40 -3.49
C ILE A 400 23.65 -12.09 -4.64
N ALA A 401 24.87 -12.68 -4.61
CA ALA A 401 25.72 -12.70 -5.77
C ALA A 401 24.89 -13.32 -6.90
N ALA A 402 24.72 -12.56 -8.00
CA ALA A 402 23.90 -12.97 -9.13
C ALA A 402 24.31 -14.42 -9.48
N ARG A 403 23.44 -15.39 -9.20
CA ARG A 403 23.57 -16.72 -9.79
C ARG A 403 23.54 -16.43 -11.28
N ARG A 404 24.70 -16.55 -11.93
CA ARG A 404 24.75 -16.63 -13.39
C ARG A 404 23.79 -17.74 -13.77
N GLU A 405 22.66 -17.39 -14.35
CA GLU A 405 21.89 -18.37 -15.10
C GLU A 405 22.88 -18.98 -16.10
N PRO A 406 23.01 -20.31 -16.16
CA PRO A 406 23.82 -20.91 -17.21
C PRO A 406 23.32 -20.34 -18.54
N ARG A 407 24.16 -19.65 -19.27
CA ARG A 407 23.80 -19.21 -20.61
C ARG A 407 23.42 -20.47 -21.38
N ILE A 408 22.30 -20.42 -22.11
CA ILE A 408 21.81 -21.47 -23.02
C ILE A 408 22.85 -21.79 -24.12
N GLY A 409 24.08 -21.43 -23.95
CA GLY A 409 25.25 -21.74 -24.79
C GLY A 409 26.32 -22.56 -24.12
N ASP A 410 26.25 -22.79 -22.78
CA ASP A 410 27.27 -23.60 -22.06
C ASP A 410 26.86 -25.08 -21.98
N ALA A 411 25.99 -25.53 -22.86
CA ALA A 411 25.57 -26.91 -22.96
C ALA A 411 26.57 -27.71 -23.80
N VAL A 412 27.24 -28.59 -23.09
CA VAL A 412 27.83 -29.87 -23.57
C VAL A 412 29.02 -29.76 -24.55
N PRO A 413 30.19 -30.18 -24.14
CA PRO A 413 31.20 -30.60 -25.11
C PRO A 413 30.62 -31.77 -25.93
N ASP A 414 30.58 -31.59 -27.23
CA ASP A 414 30.27 -32.64 -28.19
C ASP A 414 31.26 -33.80 -27.98
N ASP A 415 30.81 -34.83 -27.24
CA ASP A 415 31.55 -36.09 -27.12
C ASP A 415 31.42 -36.85 -28.44
N GLY A 416 32.31 -36.52 -29.35
CA GLY A 416 32.43 -37.09 -30.70
C GLY A 416 32.78 -38.60 -30.74
N SER A 417 32.35 -39.41 -29.76
CA SER A 417 32.71 -40.85 -29.69
C SER A 417 31.51 -41.80 -29.84
N ARG A 418 30.64 -41.60 -30.86
CA ARG A 418 29.80 -42.71 -31.34
C ARG A 418 29.81 -42.73 -32.87
N ARG A 419 30.83 -43.41 -33.42
CA ARG A 419 30.75 -43.94 -34.80
C ARG A 419 29.70 -45.05 -34.82
N PRO A 420 28.80 -45.07 -35.79
CA PRO A 420 27.96 -46.25 -36.02
C PRO A 420 28.82 -47.34 -36.66
N GLU A 421 28.94 -48.48 -35.99
CA GLU A 421 29.44 -49.72 -36.63
C GLU A 421 28.45 -50.11 -37.73
N ALA A 422 28.95 -50.18 -38.96
CA ALA A 422 28.30 -50.79 -40.10
C ALA A 422 28.18 -52.29 -39.89
N ILE A 423 26.96 -52.79 -39.85
CA ILE A 423 26.68 -54.23 -39.94
C ILE A 423 26.57 -54.57 -41.42
N ALA A 424 27.45 -55.44 -41.89
CA ALA A 424 27.41 -56.13 -43.19
C ALA A 424 26.37 -57.27 -43.17
#